data_f3a1a8f0072dff2a659d85099b7a4f0c
#
_entry.id   f3a1a8f0072dff2a659d85099b7a4f0c
#
_cell.length_a   1.000
_cell.length_b   1.000
_cell.length_c   1.000
_cell.angle_alpha   90.00
_cell.angle_beta   90.00
_cell.angle_gamma   90.00
#
_symmetry.space_group_name_H-M   'P 1'
#
loop_
_entity.id
_entity.type
_entity.pdbx_description
1 polymer ?
#
loop_
_entity_poly.entity_id
_entity_poly.type
_entity_poly.pdbx_seq_one_letter_code
_entity_poly.pdbx_strand_id
1 'polypeptide(L)'
;MNETPRWLDPEQKAAWDSFIRMQEKLIGRLSRRVQTDSKMSAADYIVLAKLTEEGGGRLRFLELTKLVEWEKSRMSHQVTRMTKRGLVTREECPDDGRGAFVVATPAGYAAIEAAAPLHVEHVRRLFIEALTQEELSTLAQISNRVLEHMEKQPD
;
A
#
# COMPACT_ATOMS: atom_id res chain seq x y z
N MET A 1 16.00 34.55 -9.26
CA MET A 1 16.27 34.13 -10.66
C MET A 1 15.22 33.07 -11.00
N ASN A 2 14.41 33.31 -12.00
CA ASN A 2 13.48 32.29 -12.51
C ASN A 2 14.31 31.26 -13.27
N GLU A 3 14.63 30.13 -12.64
CA GLU A 3 15.18 29.00 -13.36
C GLU A 3 14.12 28.50 -14.36
N THR A 4 14.48 28.48 -15.62
CA THR A 4 13.63 27.91 -16.66
C THR A 4 13.36 26.46 -16.33
N PRO A 5 12.08 26.00 -16.29
CA PRO A 5 11.80 24.61 -15.98
C PRO A 5 12.58 23.63 -16.88
N ARG A 6 13.21 22.66 -16.26
CA ARG A 6 13.94 21.59 -16.99
C ARG A 6 12.94 20.51 -17.42
N TRP A 7 12.33 20.72 -18.57
CA TRP A 7 11.34 19.79 -19.12
C TRP A 7 11.95 18.42 -19.43
N LEU A 8 11.14 17.38 -19.33
CA LEU A 8 11.54 16.03 -19.76
C LEU A 8 11.75 16.01 -21.28
N ASP A 9 12.79 15.32 -21.72
CA ASP A 9 12.93 15.00 -23.14
C ASP A 9 11.88 13.98 -23.60
N PRO A 10 11.71 13.73 -24.91
CA PRO A 10 10.69 12.82 -25.42
C PRO A 10 10.78 11.39 -24.89
N GLU A 11 11.99 10.86 -24.68
CA GLU A 11 12.21 9.51 -24.16
C GLU A 11 11.87 9.42 -22.69
N GLN A 12 12.32 10.37 -21.90
CA GLN A 12 11.97 10.50 -20.48
C GLN A 12 10.46 10.64 -20.28
N LYS A 13 9.83 11.49 -21.10
CA LYS A 13 8.37 11.70 -21.05
C LYS A 13 7.61 10.42 -21.39
N ALA A 14 8.02 9.70 -22.42
CA ALA A 14 7.38 8.44 -22.82
C ALA A 14 7.48 7.40 -21.70
N ALA A 15 8.63 7.25 -21.06
CA ALA A 15 8.82 6.34 -19.93
C ALA A 15 7.95 6.73 -18.74
N TRP A 16 7.92 8.01 -18.39
CA TRP A 16 7.09 8.53 -17.30
C TRP A 16 5.60 8.32 -17.54
N ASP A 17 5.10 8.73 -18.71
CA ASP A 17 3.68 8.60 -19.07
C ASP A 17 3.23 7.13 -19.08
N SER A 18 4.06 6.22 -19.60
CA SER A 18 3.78 4.79 -19.63
C SER A 18 3.71 4.19 -18.23
N PHE A 19 4.65 4.56 -17.37
CA PHE A 19 4.68 4.12 -15.98
C PHE A 19 3.44 4.57 -15.21
N ILE A 20 3.13 5.87 -15.27
CA ILE A 20 1.96 6.43 -14.56
C ILE A 20 0.67 5.81 -15.06
N ARG A 21 0.48 5.69 -16.38
CA ARG A 21 -0.71 5.07 -16.96
C ARG A 21 -0.86 3.62 -16.53
N MET A 22 0.22 2.85 -16.55
CA MET A 22 0.22 1.46 -16.11
C MET A 22 -0.17 1.35 -14.64
N GLN A 23 0.50 2.12 -13.77
CA GLN A 23 0.24 2.13 -12.33
C GLN A 23 -1.21 2.48 -12.00
N GLU A 24 -1.73 3.57 -12.55
CA GLU A 24 -3.10 4.01 -12.32
C GLU A 24 -4.12 2.96 -12.74
N LYS A 25 -3.94 2.39 -13.91
CA LYS A 25 -4.85 1.38 -14.45
C LYS A 25 -4.80 0.07 -13.65
N LEU A 26 -3.61 -0.38 -13.28
CA LEU A 26 -3.42 -1.58 -12.47
C LEU A 26 -4.05 -1.44 -11.09
N ILE A 27 -3.69 -0.38 -10.36
CA ILE A 27 -4.21 -0.12 -9.02
C ILE A 27 -5.73 0.06 -9.04
N GLY A 28 -6.26 0.79 -10.03
CA GLY A 28 -7.71 0.95 -10.18
C GLY A 28 -8.44 -0.37 -10.38
N ARG A 29 -7.90 -1.26 -11.22
CA ARG A 29 -8.50 -2.59 -11.44
C ARG A 29 -8.41 -3.48 -10.21
N LEU A 30 -7.25 -3.52 -9.54
CA LEU A 30 -7.07 -4.31 -8.31
C LEU A 30 -8.00 -3.81 -7.19
N SER A 31 -8.12 -2.50 -7.01
CA SER A 31 -9.01 -1.90 -6.00
C SER A 31 -10.48 -2.28 -6.22
N ARG A 32 -10.94 -2.22 -7.46
CA ARG A 32 -12.32 -2.64 -7.80
C ARG A 32 -12.54 -4.13 -7.52
N ARG A 33 -11.54 -4.98 -7.79
CA ARG A 33 -11.63 -6.42 -7.51
C ARG A 33 -11.68 -6.70 -6.01
N VAL A 34 -10.83 -6.07 -5.23
CA VAL A 34 -10.90 -6.21 -3.77
C VAL A 34 -12.28 -5.84 -3.24
N GLN A 35 -12.84 -4.71 -3.70
CA GLN A 35 -14.18 -4.28 -3.31
C GLN A 35 -15.27 -5.27 -3.73
N THR A 36 -15.21 -5.81 -4.93
CA THR A 36 -16.20 -6.74 -5.46
C THR A 36 -16.11 -8.10 -4.76
N ASP A 37 -14.91 -8.62 -4.57
CA ASP A 37 -14.68 -9.98 -4.08
C ASP A 37 -14.81 -10.10 -2.55
N SER A 38 -14.46 -9.05 -1.82
CA SER A 38 -14.40 -9.08 -0.35
C SER A 38 -15.26 -8.03 0.37
N LYS A 39 -15.82 -7.10 -0.37
CA LYS A 39 -16.53 -5.91 0.17
C LYS A 39 -15.64 -5.02 1.06
N MET A 40 -14.35 -5.25 1.06
CA MET A 40 -13.37 -4.34 1.66
C MET A 40 -12.95 -3.27 0.64
N SER A 41 -12.63 -2.07 1.12
CA SER A 41 -11.93 -1.10 0.29
C SER A 41 -10.46 -1.52 0.11
N ALA A 42 -9.79 -0.97 -0.91
CA ALA A 42 -8.35 -1.16 -1.06
C ALA A 42 -7.59 -0.68 0.18
N ALA A 43 -8.05 0.40 0.81
CA ALA A 43 -7.46 0.92 2.04
C ALA A 43 -7.60 -0.06 3.22
N ASP A 44 -8.75 -0.70 3.39
CA ASP A 44 -8.95 -1.76 4.40
C ASP A 44 -7.96 -2.91 4.17
N TYR A 45 -7.86 -3.35 2.92
CA TYR A 45 -6.95 -4.44 2.53
C TYR A 45 -5.49 -4.11 2.84
N ILE A 46 -5.03 -2.92 2.46
CA ILE A 46 -3.65 -2.46 2.71
C ILE A 46 -3.33 -2.46 4.20
N VAL A 47 -4.21 -1.93 5.03
CA VAL A 47 -4.00 -1.88 6.48
C VAL A 47 -3.94 -3.29 7.08
N LEU A 48 -4.89 -4.16 6.74
CA LEU A 48 -4.91 -5.54 7.23
C LEU A 48 -3.70 -6.35 6.76
N ALA A 49 -3.32 -6.20 5.49
CA ALA A 49 -2.14 -6.87 4.94
C ALA A 49 -0.87 -6.45 5.71
N LYS A 50 -0.66 -5.17 5.93
CA LYS A 50 0.50 -4.68 6.68
C LYS A 50 0.49 -5.15 8.14
N LEU A 51 -0.65 -5.12 8.81
CA LEU A 51 -0.77 -5.63 10.17
C LEU A 51 -0.44 -7.11 10.29
N THR A 52 -0.89 -7.93 9.35
CA THR A 52 -0.75 -9.39 9.43
C THR A 52 0.59 -9.88 8.89
N GLU A 53 1.13 -9.25 7.86
CA GLU A 53 2.41 -9.65 7.25
C GLU A 53 3.62 -9.18 8.04
N GLU A 54 3.63 -7.96 8.52
CA GLU A 54 4.80 -7.33 9.14
C GLU A 54 4.69 -7.20 10.66
N GLY A 55 3.49 -7.07 11.18
CA GLY A 55 3.25 -6.80 12.61
C GLY A 55 2.80 -8.01 13.43
N GLY A 56 2.60 -9.15 12.83
CA GLY A 56 2.00 -10.29 13.54
C GLY A 56 0.58 -9.98 14.04
N GLY A 57 -0.12 -9.08 13.38
CA GLY A 57 -1.47 -8.63 13.70
C GLY A 57 -1.55 -7.39 14.60
N ARG A 58 -0.41 -6.86 15.06
CA ARG A 58 -0.34 -5.74 16.00
C ARG A 58 0.84 -4.83 15.68
N LEU A 59 0.56 -3.57 15.36
CA LEU A 59 1.57 -2.52 15.10
C LEU A 59 1.21 -1.25 15.86
N ARG A 60 2.23 -0.48 16.25
CA ARG A 60 2.01 0.89 16.71
C ARG A 60 1.40 1.72 15.59
N PHE A 61 0.50 2.62 15.94
CA PHE A 61 -0.15 3.50 14.96
C PHE A 61 0.87 4.24 14.08
N LEU A 62 1.95 4.77 14.67
CA LEU A 62 2.98 5.48 13.92
C LEU A 62 3.80 4.57 13.00
N GLU A 63 4.07 3.34 13.43
CA GLU A 63 4.76 2.35 12.58
C GLU A 63 3.91 1.98 11.37
N LEU A 64 2.61 1.73 11.58
CA LEU A 64 1.67 1.45 10.50
C LEU A 64 1.58 2.62 9.52
N THR A 65 1.52 3.84 10.01
CA THR A 65 1.48 5.06 9.20
C THR A 65 2.72 5.19 8.31
N LYS A 66 3.90 4.89 8.85
CA LYS A 66 5.16 4.88 8.09
C LYS A 66 5.23 3.78 7.04
N LEU A 67 4.81 2.56 7.39
CA LEU A 67 4.82 1.42 6.46
C LEU A 67 3.91 1.65 5.25
N VAL A 68 2.79 2.32 5.46
CA VAL A 68 1.81 2.60 4.40
C VAL A 68 2.10 3.93 3.70
N GLU A 69 2.96 4.76 4.30
CA GLU A 69 3.30 6.10 3.80
C GLU A 69 2.08 7.02 3.66
N TRP A 70 1.16 6.93 4.61
CA TRP A 70 -0.02 7.81 4.67
C TRP A 70 0.17 8.93 5.70
N GLU A 71 -0.54 10.02 5.49
CA GLU A 71 -0.69 11.07 6.49
C GLU A 71 -1.41 10.52 7.74
N LYS A 72 -1.01 11.01 8.91
CA LYS A 72 -1.59 10.59 10.21
C LYS A 72 -3.10 10.76 10.27
N SER A 73 -3.62 11.87 9.73
CA SER A 73 -5.07 12.13 9.67
C SER A 73 -5.80 11.10 8.82
N ARG A 74 -5.26 10.73 7.66
CA ARG A 74 -5.81 9.69 6.79
C ARG A 74 -5.83 8.34 7.48
N MET A 75 -4.72 7.94 8.10
CA MET A 75 -4.64 6.69 8.86
C MET A 75 -5.62 6.67 10.01
N SER A 76 -5.73 7.76 10.77
CA SER A 76 -6.67 7.88 11.89
C SER A 76 -8.12 7.67 11.45
N HIS A 77 -8.54 8.31 10.38
CA HIS A 77 -9.88 8.13 9.81
C HIS A 77 -10.11 6.69 9.34
N GLN A 78 -9.13 6.10 8.69
CA GLN A 78 -9.20 4.72 8.20
C GLN A 78 -9.34 3.72 9.36
N VAL A 79 -8.51 3.84 10.37
CA VAL A 79 -8.55 2.97 11.56
C VAL A 79 -9.88 3.12 12.30
N THR A 80 -10.39 4.35 12.43
CA THR A 80 -11.71 4.60 13.04
C THR A 80 -12.83 3.88 12.28
N ARG A 81 -12.85 3.95 10.96
CA ARG A 81 -13.84 3.24 10.13
C ARG A 81 -13.73 1.72 10.26
N MET A 82 -12.50 1.20 10.27
CA MET A 82 -12.25 -0.23 10.42
C MET A 82 -12.62 -0.73 11.82
N THR A 83 -12.39 0.07 12.84
CA THR A 83 -12.82 -0.24 14.23
C THR A 83 -14.34 -0.35 14.31
N LYS A 84 -15.07 0.57 13.71
CA LYS A 84 -16.55 0.52 13.67
C LYS A 84 -17.08 -0.73 12.96
N ARG A 85 -16.34 -1.24 11.98
CA ARG A 85 -16.69 -2.46 11.24
C ARG A 85 -16.17 -3.75 11.92
N GLY A 86 -15.46 -3.61 13.02
CA GLY A 86 -14.92 -4.75 13.78
C GLY A 86 -13.70 -5.44 13.17
N LEU A 87 -13.03 -4.81 12.22
CA LEU A 87 -11.84 -5.37 11.54
C LEU A 87 -10.55 -5.19 12.34
N VAL A 88 -10.46 -4.10 13.09
CA VAL A 88 -9.33 -3.78 13.97
C VAL A 88 -9.84 -3.23 15.30
N THR A 89 -8.97 -3.23 16.31
CA THR A 89 -9.16 -2.52 17.56
C THR A 89 -7.99 -1.59 17.82
N ARG A 90 -8.20 -0.58 18.65
CA ARG A 90 -7.13 0.25 19.22
C ARG A 90 -6.86 -0.21 20.63
N GLU A 91 -5.60 -0.44 20.95
CA GLU A 91 -5.11 -0.67 22.29
C GLU A 91 -4.21 0.48 22.72
N GLU A 92 -4.56 1.12 23.83
CA GLU A 92 -3.71 2.17 24.39
C GLU A 92 -2.41 1.57 24.91
N CYS A 93 -1.30 2.33 24.77
CA CYS A 93 0.00 1.93 25.31
C CYS A 93 0.10 2.46 26.73
N PRO A 94 0.04 1.61 27.78
CA PRO A 94 -0.04 2.09 29.17
C PRO A 94 1.27 2.72 29.69
N ASP A 95 2.41 2.47 29.01
CA ASP A 95 3.72 2.77 29.58
C ASP A 95 4.29 4.16 29.22
N ASP A 96 3.83 4.83 28.18
CA ASP A 96 4.39 6.13 27.77
C ASP A 96 3.39 7.17 27.23
N GLY A 97 2.11 6.86 27.14
CA GLY A 97 1.08 7.76 26.61
C GLY A 97 1.29 8.19 25.15
N ARG A 98 2.19 7.57 24.43
CA ARG A 98 2.60 7.95 23.07
C ARG A 98 1.97 7.11 21.99
N GLY A 99 0.65 7.08 21.96
CA GLY A 99 -0.05 6.44 20.88
C GLY A 99 -0.66 5.10 21.23
N ALA A 100 -1.39 4.59 20.28
CA ALA A 100 -2.12 3.35 20.39
C ALA A 100 -1.47 2.28 19.51
N PHE A 101 -1.70 1.03 19.84
CA PHE A 101 -1.54 -0.08 18.93
C PHE A 101 -2.80 -0.23 18.08
N VAL A 102 -2.62 -0.61 16.83
CA VAL A 102 -3.69 -1.09 15.96
C VAL A 102 -3.57 -2.60 15.90
N VAL A 103 -4.65 -3.29 16.20
CA VAL A 103 -4.65 -4.76 16.34
C VAL A 103 -5.74 -5.34 15.44
N ALA A 104 -5.36 -6.31 14.60
CA ALA A 104 -6.32 -7.06 13.79
C ALA A 104 -7.18 -7.94 14.70
N THR A 105 -8.51 -7.86 14.53
CA THR A 105 -9.46 -8.73 15.24
C THR A 105 -9.54 -10.10 14.55
N PRO A 106 -10.18 -11.11 15.19
CA PRO A 106 -10.49 -12.37 14.50
C PRO A 106 -11.26 -12.15 13.19
N ALA A 107 -12.19 -11.19 13.16
CA ALA A 107 -12.93 -10.82 11.94
C ALA A 107 -12.01 -10.18 10.90
N GLY A 108 -11.05 -9.36 11.31
CA GLY A 108 -10.02 -8.78 10.44
C GLY A 108 -9.13 -9.85 9.81
N TYR A 109 -8.66 -10.80 10.61
CA TYR A 109 -7.90 -11.95 10.11
C TYR A 109 -8.70 -12.78 9.11
N ALA A 110 -9.96 -13.12 9.42
CA ALA A 110 -10.83 -13.86 8.51
C ALA A 110 -11.04 -13.11 7.19
N ALA A 111 -11.21 -11.79 7.24
CA ALA A 111 -11.37 -10.96 6.05
C ALA A 111 -10.14 -10.96 5.14
N ILE A 112 -8.94 -10.76 5.71
CA ILE A 112 -7.71 -10.75 4.90
C ILE A 112 -7.34 -12.13 4.39
N GLU A 113 -7.52 -13.18 5.18
CA GLU A 113 -7.28 -14.56 4.76
C GLU A 113 -8.18 -14.99 3.59
N ALA A 114 -9.42 -14.54 3.57
CA ALA A 114 -10.34 -14.78 2.45
C ALA A 114 -10.00 -13.96 1.21
N ALA A 115 -9.57 -12.70 1.39
CA ALA A 115 -9.31 -11.77 0.29
C ALA A 115 -7.94 -11.96 -0.37
N ALA A 116 -6.91 -12.30 0.39
CA ALA A 116 -5.53 -12.37 -0.09
C ALA A 116 -5.32 -13.34 -1.27
N PRO A 117 -5.85 -14.58 -1.28
CA PRO A 117 -5.68 -15.47 -2.41
C PRO A 117 -6.28 -14.92 -3.71
N LEU A 118 -7.45 -14.29 -3.63
CA LEU A 118 -8.12 -13.68 -4.78
C LEU A 118 -7.35 -12.47 -5.29
N HIS A 119 -6.82 -11.65 -4.38
CA HIS A 119 -5.98 -10.51 -4.74
C HIS A 119 -4.70 -10.96 -5.46
N VAL A 120 -4.00 -11.95 -4.92
CA VAL A 120 -2.78 -12.52 -5.53
C VAL A 120 -3.07 -13.07 -6.93
N GLU A 121 -4.19 -13.75 -7.13
CA GLU A 121 -4.60 -14.24 -8.45
C GLU A 121 -4.83 -13.10 -9.45
N HIS A 122 -5.43 -12.01 -9.02
CA HIS A 122 -5.61 -10.82 -9.87
C HIS A 122 -4.27 -10.15 -10.19
N VAL A 123 -3.36 -10.05 -9.22
CA VAL A 123 -1.99 -9.53 -9.46
C VAL A 123 -1.26 -10.41 -10.46
N ARG A 124 -1.33 -11.72 -10.30
CA ARG A 124 -0.74 -12.68 -11.23
C ARG A 124 -1.21 -12.45 -12.65
N ARG A 125 -2.53 -12.51 -12.85
CA ARG A 125 -3.16 -12.42 -14.17
C ARG A 125 -2.98 -11.05 -14.83
N LEU A 126 -3.03 -9.96 -14.07
CA LEU A 126 -2.98 -8.61 -14.63
C LEU A 126 -1.55 -8.09 -14.82
N PHE A 127 -0.59 -8.62 -14.09
CA PHE A 127 0.76 -8.05 -14.06
C PHE A 127 1.86 -9.10 -14.21
N ILE A 128 1.92 -10.10 -13.33
CA ILE A 128 3.05 -11.06 -13.30
C ILE A 128 3.15 -11.84 -14.62
N GLU A 129 2.03 -12.33 -15.15
CA GLU A 129 1.99 -13.13 -16.38
C GLU A 129 2.32 -12.34 -17.65
N ALA A 130 2.30 -11.02 -17.61
CA ALA A 130 2.70 -10.16 -18.71
C ALA A 130 4.23 -10.04 -18.86
N LEU A 131 4.99 -10.48 -17.86
CA LEU A 131 6.43 -10.24 -17.76
C LEU A 131 7.20 -11.57 -17.68
N THR A 132 8.38 -11.57 -18.28
CA THR A 132 9.34 -12.67 -18.09
C THR A 132 9.97 -12.59 -16.69
N GLN A 133 10.60 -13.67 -16.24
CA GLN A 133 11.33 -13.71 -14.98
C GLN A 133 12.46 -12.66 -14.96
N GLU A 134 13.15 -12.48 -16.07
CA GLU A 134 14.21 -11.47 -16.22
C GLU A 134 13.64 -10.04 -16.12
N GLU A 135 12.51 -9.76 -16.77
CA GLU A 135 11.83 -8.46 -16.69
C GLU A 135 11.34 -8.17 -15.26
N LEU A 136 10.81 -9.16 -14.55
CA LEU A 136 10.41 -9.01 -13.15
C LEU A 136 11.60 -8.67 -12.25
N SER A 137 12.74 -9.33 -12.46
CA SER A 137 13.99 -9.05 -11.74
C SER A 137 14.48 -7.63 -12.03
N THR A 138 14.47 -7.21 -13.30
CA THR A 138 14.86 -5.87 -13.72
C THR A 138 13.94 -4.80 -13.12
N LEU A 139 12.64 -5.04 -13.13
CA LEU A 139 11.66 -4.14 -12.53
C LEU A 139 11.90 -3.95 -11.02
N ALA A 140 12.18 -5.04 -10.30
CA ALA A 140 12.51 -4.98 -8.88
C ALA A 140 13.76 -4.11 -8.64
N GLN A 141 14.81 -4.29 -9.44
CA GLN A 141 16.04 -3.50 -9.36
C GLN A 141 15.79 -2.03 -9.64
N ILE A 142 15.04 -1.70 -10.69
CA ILE A 142 14.69 -0.32 -11.05
C ILE A 142 13.88 0.33 -9.92
N SER A 143 12.86 -0.36 -9.42
CA SER A 143 11.99 0.15 -8.36
C SER A 143 12.79 0.45 -7.08
N ASN A 144 13.63 -0.49 -6.64
CA ASN A 144 14.49 -0.29 -5.47
C ASN A 144 15.46 0.87 -5.64
N ARG A 145 16.06 1.01 -6.82
CA ARG A 145 16.97 2.14 -7.11
C ARG A 145 16.25 3.49 -7.04
N VAL A 146 15.04 3.57 -7.55
CA VAL A 146 14.23 4.81 -7.49
C VAL A 146 13.84 5.12 -6.05
N LEU A 147 13.41 4.12 -5.27
CA LEU A 147 13.08 4.28 -3.85
C LEU A 147 14.28 4.81 -3.05
N GLU A 148 15.45 4.18 -3.19
CA GLU A 148 16.69 4.64 -2.53
C GLU A 148 17.10 6.05 -2.95
N HIS A 149 16.86 6.42 -4.20
CA HIS A 149 17.14 7.77 -4.69
C HIS A 149 16.21 8.79 -4.04
N MET A 150 14.91 8.49 -3.96
CA MET A 150 13.93 9.37 -3.31
C MET A 150 14.25 9.64 -1.84
N GLU A 151 14.70 8.61 -1.09
CA GLU A 151 15.08 8.76 0.31
C GLU A 151 16.23 9.77 0.55
N LYS A 152 17.05 10.00 -0.47
CA LYS A 152 18.18 10.94 -0.41
C LYS A 152 17.83 12.36 -0.87
N GLN A 153 16.61 12.55 -1.39
CA GLN A 153 16.15 13.88 -1.83
C GLN A 153 15.38 14.54 -0.69
N PRO A 154 15.60 15.84 -0.43
CA PRO A 154 14.77 16.59 0.49
C PRO A 154 13.37 16.80 -0.08
N ASP A 155 12.36 16.84 0.77
CA ASP A 155 10.99 17.22 0.42
C ASP A 155 10.89 18.71 0.05
#